data_4d985928d821564a785518f5fa19373f
#
_entry.id   4d985928d821564a785518f5fa19373f
#
_cell.length_a   1.000
_cell.length_b   1.000
_cell.length_c   1.000
_cell.angle_alpha   90.00
_cell.angle_beta   90.00
_cell.angle_gamma   90.00
#
_symmetry.space_group_name_H-M   'P 1'
#
loop_
_entity.id
_entity.type
_entity.pdbx_description
1 polymer ?
#
loop_
_entity_poly.entity_id
_entity_poly.type
_entity_poly.pdbx_seq_one_letter_code
_entity_poly.pdbx_strand_id
1 'polypeptide(L)'
;MNIPEIIHGIWLGGRIPLKLKNYRRSWKRYHRDWEFKLWTEDNLPELENQTLYDKAITYAEKSDVVRLEVLKEFGGVYADMDYSCIRNITPLIEDADFFIVQDGKIWKKNHPRYGIPYLNNAFIGCTPNHRLIKLLVDSLPGFALENKDYHVCFRTGPGFVSQMLKDEDILRLENWKIRRKYAKHHYENSWKDIEPQPRPWPED
;
A
#
# COMPACT_ATOMS: atom_id res chain seq x y z
N MET A 1 1.91 17.74 -12.71
CA MET A 1 3.14 17.36 -11.97
C MET A 1 3.25 15.85 -12.06
N ASN A 2 4.45 15.34 -12.30
CA ASN A 2 4.65 13.88 -12.40
C ASN A 2 4.95 13.30 -11.03
N ILE A 3 4.68 12.01 -10.85
CA ILE A 3 5.02 11.26 -9.63
C ILE A 3 6.55 11.30 -9.47
N PRO A 4 7.09 11.67 -8.28
CA PRO A 4 8.53 11.66 -8.05
C PRO A 4 9.18 10.30 -8.27
N GLU A 5 10.41 10.29 -8.77
CA GLU A 5 11.21 9.08 -9.00
C GLU A 5 11.79 8.53 -7.69
N ILE A 6 10.91 8.21 -6.74
CA ILE A 6 11.24 7.66 -5.43
C ILE A 6 10.48 6.35 -5.24
N ILE A 7 11.16 5.29 -4.81
CA ILE A 7 10.52 4.04 -4.39
C ILE A 7 10.65 3.89 -2.89
N HIS A 8 9.51 3.81 -2.21
CA HIS A 8 9.40 3.57 -0.78
C HIS A 8 9.18 2.08 -0.49
N GLY A 9 9.92 1.54 0.46
CA GLY A 9 9.64 0.28 1.12
C GLY A 9 9.56 0.51 2.63
N ILE A 10 8.77 -0.29 3.32
CA ILE A 10 8.64 -0.25 4.78
C ILE A 10 9.01 -1.61 5.33
N TRP A 11 9.82 -1.63 6.37
CA TRP A 11 10.10 -2.84 7.13
C TRP A 11 10.19 -2.52 8.61
N LEU A 12 9.24 -3.02 9.37
CA LEU A 12 9.14 -2.88 10.82
C LEU A 12 9.34 -4.25 11.46
N GLY A 13 9.91 -4.30 12.66
CA GLY A 13 10.09 -5.55 13.40
C GLY A 13 11.46 -6.23 13.18
N GLY A 14 12.53 -5.46 13.05
CA GLY A 14 13.90 -5.97 13.15
C GLY A 14 14.54 -6.37 11.81
N ARG A 15 15.30 -7.48 11.78
CA ARG A 15 16.17 -7.81 10.64
C ARG A 15 15.38 -8.21 9.38
N ILE A 16 15.62 -7.52 8.27
CA ILE A 16 15.01 -7.84 6.96
C ILE A 16 15.52 -9.20 6.46
N PRO A 17 14.64 -10.16 6.12
CA PRO A 17 14.99 -11.41 5.50
C PRO A 17 15.76 -11.23 4.18
N LEU A 18 16.73 -12.11 3.91
CA LEU A 18 17.56 -12.01 2.70
C LEU A 18 16.72 -12.05 1.41
N LYS A 19 15.66 -12.83 1.39
CA LYS A 19 14.72 -12.95 0.28
C LYS A 19 14.11 -11.59 -0.09
N LEU A 20 13.63 -10.82 0.90
CA LEU A 20 13.04 -9.49 0.70
C LEU A 20 14.10 -8.46 0.27
N LYS A 21 15.33 -8.57 0.79
CA LYS A 21 16.45 -7.76 0.30
C LYS A 21 16.72 -7.99 -1.19
N ASN A 22 16.56 -9.23 -1.66
CA ASN A 22 16.74 -9.56 -3.08
C ASN A 22 15.60 -8.98 -3.94
N TYR A 23 14.36 -9.01 -3.45
CA TYR A 23 13.24 -8.35 -4.15
C TYR A 23 13.48 -6.85 -4.28
N ARG A 24 13.89 -6.19 -3.21
CA ARG A 24 14.24 -4.77 -3.23
C ARG A 24 15.39 -4.45 -4.20
N ARG A 25 16.42 -5.31 -4.30
CA ARG A 25 17.52 -5.12 -5.26
C ARG A 25 17.05 -5.13 -6.71
N SER A 26 15.97 -5.85 -7.03
CA SER A 26 15.42 -5.89 -8.38
C SER A 26 14.91 -4.52 -8.82
N TRP A 27 14.32 -3.74 -7.89
CA TRP A 27 13.89 -2.37 -8.18
C TRP A 27 15.06 -1.47 -8.56
N LYS A 28 16.17 -1.50 -7.81
CA LYS A 28 17.39 -0.73 -8.14
C LYS A 28 17.98 -1.08 -9.51
N ARG A 29 17.83 -2.34 -9.94
CA ARG A 29 18.34 -2.79 -11.23
C ARG A 29 17.63 -2.11 -12.41
N TYR A 30 16.33 -1.90 -12.29
CA TYR A 30 15.49 -1.36 -13.38
C TYR A 30 15.22 0.14 -13.27
N HIS A 31 15.56 0.76 -12.12
CA HIS A 31 15.33 2.18 -11.83
C HIS A 31 16.61 2.78 -11.25
N ARG A 32 17.69 2.84 -12.05
CA ARG A 32 19.02 3.20 -11.56
C ARG A 32 19.11 4.63 -11.04
N ASP A 33 18.34 5.53 -11.65
CA ASP A 33 18.34 6.95 -11.36
C ASP A 33 17.31 7.34 -10.29
N TRP A 34 16.48 6.39 -9.87
CA TRP A 34 15.47 6.62 -8.85
C TRP A 34 16.06 6.55 -7.44
N GLU A 35 15.52 7.36 -6.53
CA GLU A 35 15.80 7.26 -5.10
C GLU A 35 15.11 6.03 -4.49
N PHE A 36 15.75 5.41 -3.49
CA PHE A 36 15.20 4.24 -2.77
C PHE A 36 15.19 4.51 -1.27
N LYS A 37 14.02 4.81 -0.73
CA LYS A 37 13.82 4.99 0.71
C LYS A 37 13.36 3.68 1.35
N LEU A 38 14.02 3.27 2.41
CA LEU A 38 13.59 2.18 3.28
C LEU A 38 13.27 2.77 4.64
N TRP A 39 12.01 2.68 4.99
CA TRP A 39 11.51 3.14 6.28
C TRP A 39 11.55 2.02 7.30
N THR A 40 12.11 2.32 8.46
CA THR A 40 12.21 1.44 9.63
C THR A 40 11.86 2.27 10.86
N GLU A 41 11.71 1.63 12.01
CA GLU A 41 11.44 2.36 13.26
C GLU A 41 12.45 3.49 13.55
N ASP A 42 13.68 3.34 13.06
CA ASP A 42 14.77 4.29 13.36
C ASP A 42 14.73 5.59 12.53
N ASN A 43 13.93 5.61 11.44
CA ASN A 43 13.95 6.72 10.48
C ASN A 43 12.58 7.13 9.94
N LEU A 44 11.50 6.76 10.63
CA LEU A 44 10.16 7.25 10.27
C LEU A 44 10.09 8.77 10.37
N PRO A 45 9.36 9.44 9.45
CA PRO A 45 9.02 10.84 9.64
C PRO A 45 8.07 11.01 10.83
N GLU A 46 7.82 12.24 11.24
CA GLU A 46 6.73 12.55 12.15
C GLU A 46 5.39 12.19 11.49
N LEU A 47 4.58 11.36 12.16
CA LEU A 47 3.33 10.86 11.61
C LEU A 47 2.15 11.70 12.11
N GLU A 48 1.27 12.13 11.21
CA GLU A 48 0.01 12.78 11.58
C GLU A 48 -0.89 11.82 12.37
N ASN A 49 -0.90 10.55 11.97
CA ASN A 49 -1.65 9.48 12.62
C ASN A 49 -0.82 8.70 13.65
N GLN A 50 0.11 9.38 14.36
CA GLN A 50 0.99 8.74 15.34
C GLN A 50 0.22 7.91 16.37
N THR A 51 -0.91 8.44 16.88
CA THR A 51 -1.76 7.74 17.86
C THR A 51 -2.31 6.41 17.31
N LEU A 52 -2.67 6.37 16.01
CA LEU A 52 -3.13 5.13 15.36
C LEU A 52 -1.98 4.15 15.19
N TYR A 53 -0.81 4.65 14.76
CA TYR A 53 0.41 3.86 14.63
C TYR A 53 0.83 3.21 15.97
N ASP A 54 0.80 3.98 17.06
CA ASP A 54 1.19 3.47 18.39
C ASP A 54 0.22 2.41 18.93
N LYS A 55 -1.07 2.55 18.62
CA LYS A 55 -2.12 1.60 19.02
C LYS A 55 -2.21 0.38 18.10
N ALA A 56 -1.56 0.42 16.95
CA ALA A 56 -1.56 -0.70 16.00
C ALA A 56 -0.86 -1.92 16.60
N ILE A 57 -1.55 -3.06 16.55
CA ILE A 57 -1.08 -4.33 17.15
C ILE A 57 -0.13 -5.05 16.21
N THR A 58 -0.36 -4.92 14.90
CA THR A 58 0.41 -5.63 13.88
C THR A 58 1.31 -4.70 13.08
N TYR A 59 2.42 -5.24 12.57
CA TYR A 59 3.28 -4.50 11.65
C TYR A 59 2.58 -4.18 10.32
N ALA A 60 1.58 -4.97 9.93
CA ALA A 60 0.74 -4.70 8.77
C ALA A 60 -0.02 -3.38 8.95
N GLU A 61 -0.70 -3.18 10.08
CA GLU A 61 -1.38 -1.92 10.39
C GLU A 61 -0.42 -0.73 10.44
N LYS A 62 0.70 -0.90 11.14
CA LYS A 62 1.74 0.13 11.20
C LYS A 62 2.21 0.51 9.81
N SER A 63 2.45 -0.46 8.95
CA SER A 63 2.84 -0.22 7.55
C SER A 63 1.74 0.47 6.75
N ASP A 64 0.46 0.15 7.01
CA ASP A 64 -0.67 0.80 6.33
C ASP A 64 -0.75 2.31 6.67
N VAL A 65 -0.48 2.69 7.92
CA VAL A 65 -0.36 4.10 8.32
C VAL A 65 0.83 4.76 7.61
N VAL A 66 2.03 4.20 7.79
CA VAL A 66 3.27 4.80 7.31
C VAL A 66 3.28 4.98 5.79
N ARG A 67 2.78 3.99 5.00
CA ARG A 67 2.77 4.11 3.53
C ARG A 67 1.98 5.29 3.02
N LEU A 68 0.86 5.60 3.66
CA LEU A 68 0.03 6.73 3.25
C LEU A 68 0.71 8.06 3.60
N GLU A 69 1.31 8.15 4.76
CA GLU A 69 1.95 9.38 5.22
C GLU A 69 3.25 9.70 4.49
N VAL A 70 4.09 8.70 4.22
CA VAL A 70 5.29 8.94 3.40
C VAL A 70 4.94 9.32 1.96
N LEU A 71 3.86 8.77 1.40
CA LEU A 71 3.38 9.18 0.09
C LEU A 71 2.78 10.58 0.11
N LYS A 72 2.10 10.97 1.20
CA LYS A 72 1.59 12.34 1.37
C LYS A 72 2.73 13.35 1.39
N GLU A 73 3.78 13.07 2.14
CA GLU A 73 4.90 13.98 2.33
C GLU A 73 5.83 14.03 1.10
N PHE A 74 6.27 12.87 0.62
CA PHE A 74 7.32 12.77 -0.40
C PHE A 74 6.78 12.50 -1.80
N GLY A 75 5.54 12.06 -1.94
CA GLY A 75 5.07 11.46 -3.19
C GLY A 75 5.85 10.20 -3.55
N GLY A 76 5.94 9.86 -4.85
CA GLY A 76 6.66 8.70 -5.31
C GLY A 76 5.81 7.42 -5.35
N VAL A 77 6.46 6.29 -5.31
CA VAL A 77 5.86 4.97 -5.45
C VAL A 77 6.15 4.12 -4.22
N TYR A 78 5.11 3.66 -3.55
CA TYR A 78 5.21 2.63 -2.52
C TYR A 78 5.07 1.25 -3.14
N ALA A 79 5.94 0.34 -2.76
CA ALA A 79 5.83 -1.09 -3.07
C ALA A 79 6.12 -1.93 -1.83
N ASP A 80 5.24 -2.87 -1.50
CA ASP A 80 5.48 -3.84 -0.42
C ASP A 80 6.83 -4.53 -0.62
N MET A 81 7.51 -4.86 0.47
CA MET A 81 8.85 -5.47 0.45
C MET A 81 8.89 -6.83 -0.25
N ASP A 82 7.74 -7.46 -0.44
CA ASP A 82 7.59 -8.70 -1.19
C ASP A 82 7.18 -8.53 -2.66
N TYR A 83 7.33 -7.30 -3.19
CA TYR A 83 7.31 -7.06 -4.63
C TYR A 83 8.70 -7.12 -5.23
N SER A 84 8.89 -7.94 -6.28
CA SER A 84 10.06 -7.89 -7.15
C SER A 84 9.75 -7.15 -8.45
N CYS A 85 10.69 -6.32 -8.89
CA CYS A 85 10.58 -5.61 -10.16
C CYS A 85 11.10 -6.48 -11.32
N ILE A 86 10.41 -6.44 -12.46
CA ILE A 86 10.74 -7.19 -13.69
C ILE A 86 11.17 -6.23 -14.81
N ARG A 87 10.62 -5.01 -14.81
CA ARG A 87 10.86 -3.98 -15.82
C ARG A 87 10.66 -2.59 -15.22
N ASN A 88 11.29 -1.57 -15.84
CA ASN A 88 11.05 -0.18 -15.48
C ASN A 88 9.57 0.19 -15.59
N ILE A 89 9.04 0.83 -14.54
CA ILE A 89 7.62 1.22 -14.43
C ILE A 89 7.33 2.62 -14.95
N THR A 90 8.34 3.44 -15.24
CA THR A 90 8.15 4.83 -15.72
C THR A 90 7.08 4.92 -16.83
N PRO A 91 7.09 4.08 -17.88
CA PRO A 91 6.08 4.16 -18.94
C PRO A 91 4.65 3.86 -18.51
N LEU A 92 4.44 3.34 -17.28
CA LEU A 92 3.10 3.11 -16.75
C LEU A 92 2.49 4.33 -16.07
N ILE A 93 3.36 5.25 -15.61
CA ILE A 93 2.99 6.30 -14.66
C ILE A 93 3.44 7.70 -15.10
N GLU A 94 4.05 7.84 -16.29
CA GLU A 94 4.64 9.10 -16.74
C GLU A 94 3.64 10.25 -16.84
N ASP A 95 2.36 9.96 -17.16
CA ASP A 95 1.28 10.95 -17.26
C ASP A 95 0.35 10.93 -16.03
N ALA A 96 0.68 10.17 -15.00
CA ALA A 96 -0.15 10.04 -13.82
C ALA A 96 0.31 10.97 -12.69
N ASP A 97 -0.64 11.50 -11.94
CA ASP A 97 -0.43 12.17 -10.66
C ASP A 97 -0.82 11.28 -9.47
N PHE A 98 -1.60 10.22 -9.74
CA PHE A 98 -1.96 9.18 -8.80
C PHE A 98 -2.22 7.86 -9.54
N PHE A 99 -1.78 6.75 -8.98
CA PHE A 99 -2.17 5.41 -9.43
C PHE A 99 -2.30 4.42 -8.28
N ILE A 100 -3.09 3.37 -8.50
CA ILE A 100 -3.20 2.24 -7.58
C ILE A 100 -3.42 0.95 -8.37
N VAL A 101 -2.99 -0.19 -7.82
CA VAL A 101 -3.27 -1.48 -8.44
C VAL A 101 -4.70 -1.93 -8.11
N GLN A 102 -5.44 -2.30 -9.16
CA GLN A 102 -6.74 -2.95 -9.02
C GLN A 102 -6.58 -4.46 -9.16
N ASP A 103 -6.98 -5.19 -8.16
CA ASP A 103 -7.04 -6.65 -8.22
C ASP A 103 -8.35 -7.07 -8.90
N GLY A 104 -8.27 -8.05 -9.81
CA GLY A 104 -9.44 -8.55 -10.56
C GLY A 104 -10.45 -9.34 -9.72
N LYS A 105 -10.30 -9.37 -8.41
CA LYS A 105 -11.26 -9.97 -7.49
C LYS A 105 -12.47 -9.06 -7.36
N ILE A 106 -13.50 -9.37 -8.12
CA ILE A 106 -14.84 -8.85 -7.84
C ILE A 106 -15.37 -9.61 -6.63
N TRP A 107 -15.84 -8.89 -5.61
CA TRP A 107 -16.57 -9.49 -4.49
C TRP A 107 -17.70 -10.36 -5.04
N LYS A 108 -17.97 -11.51 -4.41
CA LYS A 108 -19.08 -12.39 -4.83
C LYS A 108 -20.38 -11.60 -4.87
N LYS A 109 -21.30 -11.97 -5.78
CA LYS A 109 -22.55 -11.25 -6.05
C LYS A 109 -23.41 -10.96 -4.80
N ASN A 110 -23.26 -11.78 -3.76
CA ASN A 110 -23.99 -11.64 -2.50
C ASN A 110 -23.16 -10.90 -1.42
N HIS A 111 -21.99 -10.38 -1.73
CA HIS A 111 -21.19 -9.62 -0.79
C HIS A 111 -21.63 -8.16 -0.79
N PRO A 112 -21.76 -7.45 0.36
CA PRO A 112 -22.18 -6.05 0.44
C PRO A 112 -21.35 -5.09 -0.39
N ARG A 113 -20.13 -5.50 -0.71
CA ARG A 113 -19.19 -4.75 -1.57
C ARG A 113 -19.22 -5.19 -3.02
N TYR A 114 -20.23 -5.94 -3.43
CA TYR A 114 -20.38 -6.29 -4.83
C TYR A 114 -20.43 -5.00 -5.67
N GLY A 115 -19.56 -4.93 -6.66
CA GLY A 115 -19.40 -3.72 -7.49
C GLY A 115 -18.32 -2.73 -7.02
N ILE A 116 -17.82 -2.84 -5.78
CA ILE A 116 -16.68 -2.03 -5.33
C ILE A 116 -15.38 -2.63 -5.89
N PRO A 117 -14.54 -1.85 -6.60
CA PRO A 117 -13.27 -2.34 -7.09
C PRO A 117 -12.35 -2.69 -5.92
N TYR A 118 -11.68 -3.85 -5.97
CA TYR A 118 -10.67 -4.17 -4.97
C TYR A 118 -9.37 -3.47 -5.31
N LEU A 119 -9.08 -2.37 -4.62
CA LEU A 119 -7.87 -1.58 -4.78
C LEU A 119 -6.81 -2.06 -3.79
N ASN A 120 -5.66 -2.46 -4.32
CA ASN A 120 -4.58 -3.05 -3.53
C ASN A 120 -3.54 -1.98 -3.20
N ASN A 121 -3.42 -1.61 -1.93
CA ASN A 121 -2.49 -0.60 -1.44
C ASN A 121 -1.03 -1.09 -1.32
N ALA A 122 -0.74 -2.32 -1.73
CA ALA A 122 0.63 -2.87 -1.76
C ALA A 122 1.49 -2.30 -2.89
N PHE A 123 0.87 -1.65 -3.90
CA PHE A 123 1.56 -0.94 -4.97
C PHE A 123 0.72 0.27 -5.39
N ILE A 124 1.13 1.45 -4.92
CA ILE A 124 0.43 2.73 -5.06
C ILE A 124 1.44 3.85 -5.23
N GLY A 125 1.09 4.90 -5.98
CA GLY A 125 1.96 6.06 -6.13
C GLY A 125 1.19 7.34 -6.39
N CYS A 126 1.80 8.47 -6.00
CA CYS A 126 1.20 9.78 -6.20
C CYS A 126 2.24 10.92 -6.19
N THR A 127 1.79 12.10 -6.61
CA THR A 127 2.52 13.34 -6.34
C THR A 127 2.44 13.71 -4.85
N PRO A 128 3.41 14.47 -4.30
CA PRO A 128 3.35 14.94 -2.92
C PRO A 128 2.05 15.73 -2.67
N ASN A 129 1.47 15.55 -1.50
CA ASN A 129 0.22 16.23 -1.10
C ASN A 129 -0.97 16.05 -2.08
N HIS A 130 -0.98 14.97 -2.86
CA HIS A 130 -2.09 14.67 -3.74
C HIS A 130 -3.42 14.58 -2.97
N ARG A 131 -4.52 15.12 -3.54
CA ARG A 131 -5.83 15.19 -2.85
C ARG A 131 -6.32 13.85 -2.31
N LEU A 132 -6.11 12.77 -3.06
CA LEU A 132 -6.59 11.43 -2.66
C LEU A 132 -5.74 10.83 -1.55
N ILE A 133 -4.41 11.05 -1.54
CA ILE A 133 -3.58 10.56 -0.45
C ILE A 133 -3.88 11.32 0.84
N LYS A 134 -4.18 12.63 0.76
CA LYS A 134 -4.66 13.42 1.90
C LYS A 134 -5.99 12.89 2.41
N LEU A 135 -6.96 12.64 1.51
CA LEU A 135 -8.23 12.02 1.87
C LEU A 135 -8.03 10.71 2.65
N LEU A 136 -7.13 9.84 2.17
CA LEU A 136 -6.82 8.57 2.84
C LEU A 136 -6.20 8.79 4.23
N VAL A 137 -5.20 9.68 4.36
CA VAL A 137 -4.56 9.98 5.63
C VAL A 137 -5.58 10.55 6.64
N ASP A 138 -6.38 11.52 6.22
CA ASP A 138 -7.34 12.23 7.08
C ASP A 138 -8.50 11.31 7.53
N SER A 139 -8.94 10.39 6.65
CA SER A 139 -10.07 9.49 6.93
C SER A 139 -9.68 8.23 7.72
N LEU A 140 -8.41 7.83 7.68
CA LEU A 140 -7.95 6.56 8.24
C LEU A 140 -8.27 6.37 9.73
N PRO A 141 -8.04 7.36 10.62
CA PRO A 141 -8.31 7.17 12.06
C PRO A 141 -9.78 6.91 12.37
N GLY A 142 -10.68 7.68 11.76
CA GLY A 142 -12.13 7.52 11.94
C GLY A 142 -12.60 6.16 11.43
N PHE A 143 -12.21 5.81 10.20
CA PHE A 143 -12.57 4.53 9.60
C PHE A 143 -12.02 3.33 10.41
N ALA A 144 -10.77 3.41 10.85
CA ALA A 144 -10.15 2.36 11.65
C ALA A 144 -10.84 2.17 13.02
N LEU A 145 -11.30 3.26 13.65
CA LEU A 145 -12.02 3.23 14.90
C LEU A 145 -13.41 2.61 14.75
N GLU A 146 -14.17 3.04 13.74
CA GLU A 146 -15.50 2.50 13.43
C GLU A 146 -15.45 0.99 13.09
N ASN A 147 -14.35 0.55 12.50
CA ASN A 147 -14.15 -0.82 12.03
C ASN A 147 -13.14 -1.62 12.87
N LYS A 148 -12.95 -1.24 14.16
CA LYS A 148 -11.91 -1.79 15.05
C LYS A 148 -11.97 -3.31 15.22
N ASP A 149 -13.14 -3.91 15.08
CA ASP A 149 -13.37 -5.33 15.29
C ASP A 149 -13.16 -6.18 14.04
N TYR A 150 -12.92 -5.56 12.89
CA TYR A 150 -12.69 -6.25 11.63
C TYR A 150 -11.21 -6.51 11.34
N HIS A 151 -10.99 -7.43 10.39
CA HIS A 151 -9.64 -7.81 9.91
C HIS A 151 -8.84 -6.59 9.43
N VAL A 152 -7.51 -6.60 9.69
CA VAL A 152 -6.59 -5.50 9.33
C VAL A 152 -6.71 -5.08 7.86
N CYS A 153 -6.80 -6.04 6.93
CA CYS A 153 -6.96 -5.72 5.50
C CYS A 153 -8.23 -4.90 5.20
N PHE A 154 -9.26 -4.97 6.04
CA PHE A 154 -10.43 -4.12 5.90
C PHE A 154 -10.27 -2.79 6.62
N ARG A 155 -9.76 -2.83 7.84
CA ARG A 155 -9.72 -1.69 8.75
C ARG A 155 -8.74 -0.61 8.30
N THR A 156 -7.54 -0.97 7.84
CA THR A 156 -6.48 -0.03 7.45
C THR A 156 -5.91 -0.31 6.05
N GLY A 157 -6.08 -1.53 5.55
CA GLY A 157 -5.49 -2.02 4.31
C GLY A 157 -6.35 -1.82 3.06
N PRO A 158 -6.31 -2.76 2.11
CA PRO A 158 -6.98 -2.63 0.81
C PRO A 158 -8.49 -2.42 0.90
N GLY A 159 -9.14 -2.93 1.96
CA GLY A 159 -10.58 -2.72 2.17
C GLY A 159 -10.92 -1.27 2.44
N PHE A 160 -10.18 -0.61 3.33
CA PHE A 160 -10.28 0.83 3.59
C PHE A 160 -10.09 1.64 2.30
N VAL A 161 -8.96 1.42 1.63
CA VAL A 161 -8.63 2.17 0.40
C VAL A 161 -9.68 1.97 -0.68
N SER A 162 -10.20 0.75 -0.84
CA SER A 162 -11.27 0.46 -1.81
C SER A 162 -12.56 1.22 -1.50
N GLN A 163 -12.94 1.33 -0.23
CA GLN A 163 -14.12 2.08 0.18
C GLN A 163 -13.99 3.58 -0.09
N MET A 164 -12.82 4.14 0.23
CA MET A 164 -12.56 5.57 0.08
C MET A 164 -12.44 6.01 -1.37
N LEU A 165 -11.90 5.15 -2.25
CA LEU A 165 -11.57 5.51 -3.64
C LEU A 165 -12.49 4.87 -4.69
N LYS A 166 -13.57 4.22 -4.29
CA LYS A 166 -14.46 3.48 -5.22
C LYS A 166 -15.03 4.31 -6.36
N ASP A 167 -15.36 5.55 -6.08
CA ASP A 167 -16.03 6.47 -7.00
C ASP A 167 -15.05 7.47 -7.66
N GLU A 168 -13.76 7.37 -7.35
CA GLU A 168 -12.75 8.27 -7.88
C GLU A 168 -12.29 7.87 -9.29
N ASP A 169 -12.16 8.86 -10.15
CA ASP A 169 -11.55 8.70 -11.48
C ASP A 169 -10.02 8.77 -11.36
N ILE A 170 -9.39 7.61 -11.35
CA ILE A 170 -7.96 7.43 -11.10
C ILE A 170 -7.35 6.38 -12.02
N LEU A 171 -6.06 6.46 -12.25
CA LEU A 171 -5.33 5.41 -12.97
C LEU A 171 -5.31 4.11 -12.14
N ARG A 172 -6.08 3.13 -12.59
CA ARG A 172 -6.14 1.79 -12.00
C ARG A 172 -5.32 0.82 -12.82
N LEU A 173 -4.19 0.39 -12.28
CA LEU A 173 -3.31 -0.56 -12.94
C LEU A 173 -3.82 -1.99 -12.69
N GLU A 174 -4.22 -2.69 -13.73
CA GLU A 174 -4.71 -4.06 -13.61
C GLU A 174 -3.61 -5.01 -13.12
N ASN A 175 -3.82 -5.65 -11.96
CA ASN A 175 -2.82 -6.51 -11.31
C ASN A 175 -2.26 -7.59 -12.24
N TRP A 176 -3.09 -8.21 -13.10
CA TRP A 176 -2.61 -9.23 -14.02
C TRP A 176 -1.62 -8.71 -15.07
N LYS A 177 -1.78 -7.44 -15.51
CA LYS A 177 -0.83 -6.78 -16.44
C LYS A 177 0.47 -6.47 -15.71
N ILE A 178 0.36 -5.93 -14.47
CA ILE A 178 1.53 -5.61 -13.64
C ILE A 178 2.34 -6.87 -13.36
N ARG A 179 1.72 -7.95 -12.88
CA ARG A 179 2.39 -9.22 -12.55
C ARG A 179 3.11 -9.87 -13.73
N ARG A 180 2.61 -9.72 -14.93
CA ARG A 180 3.21 -10.34 -16.13
C ARG A 180 4.37 -9.53 -16.69
N LYS A 181 4.36 -8.20 -16.54
CA LYS A 181 5.25 -7.33 -17.33
C LYS A 181 6.18 -6.45 -16.51
N TYR A 182 5.82 -6.06 -15.30
CA TYR A 182 6.50 -4.99 -14.59
C TYR A 182 6.97 -5.34 -13.18
N ALA A 183 6.11 -5.91 -12.37
CA ALA A 183 6.44 -6.26 -10.98
C ALA A 183 5.59 -7.44 -10.50
N LYS A 184 6.19 -8.32 -9.70
CA LYS A 184 5.52 -9.52 -9.18
C LYS A 184 5.36 -9.41 -7.68
N HIS A 185 4.13 -9.48 -7.21
CA HIS A 185 3.81 -9.65 -5.79
C HIS A 185 3.96 -11.12 -5.40
N HIS A 186 4.72 -11.39 -4.35
CA HIS A 186 5.01 -12.76 -3.92
C HIS A 186 4.08 -13.28 -2.82
N TYR A 187 3.27 -12.39 -2.22
CA TYR A 187 2.29 -12.73 -1.17
C TYR A 187 2.94 -13.51 -0.01
N GLU A 188 4.09 -13.03 0.49
CA GLU A 188 4.84 -13.68 1.58
C GLU A 188 4.05 -13.68 2.90
N ASN A 189 3.09 -12.76 3.04
CA ASN A 189 2.20 -12.67 4.21
C ASN A 189 2.96 -12.72 5.55
N SER A 190 4.09 -12.03 5.64
CA SER A 190 5.00 -12.04 6.79
C SER A 190 4.37 -11.60 8.12
N TRP A 191 3.16 -11.07 8.08
CA TRP A 191 2.37 -10.62 9.22
C TRP A 191 1.42 -11.68 9.79
N LYS A 192 1.13 -12.78 9.06
CA LYS A 192 0.12 -13.77 9.46
C LYS A 192 0.46 -14.51 10.74
N ASP A 193 1.73 -14.75 10.99
CA ASP A 193 2.18 -15.51 12.17
C ASP A 193 2.21 -14.63 13.45
N ILE A 194 1.94 -13.34 13.32
CA ILE A 194 2.05 -12.36 14.41
C ILE A 194 0.65 -11.84 14.83
N GLU A 195 -0.39 -12.07 14.04
CA GLU A 195 -1.74 -11.61 14.38
C GLU A 195 -2.35 -12.43 15.53
N PRO A 196 -2.73 -11.76 16.63
CA PRO A 196 -3.53 -12.42 17.64
C PRO A 196 -4.95 -12.62 17.10
N GLN A 197 -5.31 -13.85 16.75
CA GLN A 197 -6.64 -14.28 16.27
C GLN A 197 -7.10 -13.60 14.97
N PRO A 198 -7.49 -14.33 13.95
CA PRO A 198 -8.06 -13.74 12.74
C PRO A 198 -9.40 -13.07 13.10
N ARG A 199 -9.43 -11.73 13.02
CA ARG A 199 -10.67 -10.99 13.14
C ARG A 199 -11.56 -11.24 11.92
N PRO A 200 -12.89 -11.27 12.08
CA PRO A 200 -13.79 -11.48 10.97
C PRO A 200 -13.65 -10.38 9.91
N TRP A 201 -13.97 -10.74 8.70
CA TRP A 201 -14.37 -9.75 7.69
C TRP A 201 -15.79 -9.30 8.03
N PRO A 202 -16.18 -8.05 7.70
CA PRO A 202 -17.55 -7.64 7.87
C PRO A 202 -18.46 -8.64 7.14
N GLU A 203 -19.28 -9.32 7.91
CA GLU A 203 -20.44 -10.06 7.39
C GLU A 203 -21.53 -9.06 7.06
N ASP A 204 -22.38 -9.40 6.14
CA ASP A 204 -23.45 -8.56 5.57
C ASP A 204 -24.44 -8.02 6.60
#